data_c878487c27abdf4b343e78cc0455c04f
#
_entry.id   c878487c27abdf4b343e78cc0455c04f
#
_cell.length_a   1.000
_cell.length_b   1.000
_cell.length_c   1.000
_cell.angle_alpha   90.00
_cell.angle_beta   90.00
_cell.angle_gamma   90.00
#
_symmetry.space_group_name_H-M   'P 1'
#
loop_
_entity.id
_entity.type
_entity.pdbx_description
1 polymer ?
#
loop_
_entity_poly.entity_id
_entity_poly.type
_entity_poly.pdbx_seq_one_letter_code
_entity_poly.pdbx_strand_id
1 'polypeptide(L)'
;QKAYISKDKVLAERVFAPLAKVYQDSLFAVVDSGSTIYYDVHIQKYMDEKKFTEALKLSENRLAMLTPGDREYAAVWYNIGDVKNMMGDMTGFFEAMMNSAIEDMKHCIKDHASLHRIARTLYDWDEVSRAASYIQICMEDVYFYNANLRSLQIAKTLPVVTQAYEKKNQSYIMSLRTKVVVIFLLLFFCVGILIVVVVQKNKLSRMHRKLQESNDSLNVLSHKLADANTHLNEVNNELVENNYIKENYVAHFIRLSSEYIGKNQKFRLEVNKALRKGKVEDAL
;
A
#
# COMPACT_ATOMS: atom_id res chain seq x y z
N GLN A 1 -5.98 -30.01 5.33
CA GLN A 1 -5.07 -29.25 6.18
C GLN A 1 -3.69 -29.91 6.29
N LYS A 2 -3.60 -31.21 6.67
CA LYS A 2 -2.31 -31.93 6.73
C LYS A 2 -1.58 -31.99 5.39
N ALA A 3 -2.29 -32.15 4.27
CA ALA A 3 -1.72 -32.12 2.93
C ALA A 3 -1.09 -30.76 2.59
N TYR A 4 -1.71 -29.67 3.04
CA TYR A 4 -1.22 -28.32 2.81
C TYR A 4 0.01 -27.97 3.65
N ILE A 5 0.08 -28.46 4.88
CA ILE A 5 1.19 -28.18 5.81
C ILE A 5 2.39 -29.08 5.55
N SER A 6 2.20 -30.22 4.88
CA SER A 6 3.28 -31.16 4.59
C SER A 6 4.34 -30.51 3.69
N LYS A 7 5.60 -30.55 4.14
CA LYS A 7 6.77 -30.15 3.34
C LYS A 7 7.13 -31.21 2.30
N ASP A 8 6.67 -32.44 2.50
CA ASP A 8 6.87 -33.54 1.57
C ASP A 8 5.73 -33.57 0.55
N LYS A 9 6.04 -33.10 -0.67
CA LYS A 9 5.10 -33.08 -1.79
C LYS A 9 4.57 -34.45 -2.15
N VAL A 10 5.40 -35.48 -2.04
CA VAL A 10 5.02 -36.86 -2.33
C VAL A 10 4.00 -37.37 -1.30
N LEU A 11 4.22 -37.07 -0.03
CA LEU A 11 3.29 -37.43 1.03
C LEU A 11 1.96 -36.71 0.90
N ALA A 12 2.02 -35.39 0.55
CA ALA A 12 0.81 -34.60 0.31
C ALA A 12 -0.04 -35.16 -0.84
N GLU A 13 0.59 -35.48 -1.98
CA GLU A 13 -0.10 -35.96 -3.18
C GLU A 13 -0.54 -37.42 -3.07
N ARG A 14 0.29 -38.32 -2.51
CA ARG A 14 0.02 -39.76 -2.49
C ARG A 14 -0.83 -40.22 -1.32
N VAL A 15 -0.75 -39.54 -0.19
CA VAL A 15 -1.44 -39.99 1.05
C VAL A 15 -2.59 -39.08 1.40
N PHE A 16 -2.28 -37.77 1.53
CA PHE A 16 -3.28 -36.85 2.08
C PHE A 16 -4.32 -36.38 1.05
N ALA A 17 -3.97 -36.23 -0.23
CA ALA A 17 -4.93 -35.79 -1.23
C ALA A 17 -6.01 -36.89 -1.52
N PRO A 18 -5.67 -38.19 -1.73
CA PRO A 18 -6.68 -39.24 -1.84
C PRO A 18 -7.56 -39.36 -0.62
N LEU A 19 -6.96 -39.30 0.58
CA LEU A 19 -7.68 -39.36 1.82
C LEU A 19 -8.66 -38.19 2.01
N ALA A 20 -8.23 -36.98 1.65
CA ALA A 20 -9.09 -35.80 1.65
C ALA A 20 -10.30 -35.98 0.75
N LYS A 21 -10.11 -36.59 -0.42
CA LYS A 21 -11.22 -36.87 -1.36
C LYS A 21 -12.23 -37.85 -0.78
N VAL A 22 -11.76 -38.92 -0.13
CA VAL A 22 -12.65 -39.90 0.55
C VAL A 22 -13.48 -39.20 1.63
N TYR A 23 -12.87 -38.35 2.43
CA TYR A 23 -13.62 -37.61 3.46
C TYR A 23 -14.57 -36.59 2.84
N GLN A 24 -14.20 -35.96 1.74
CA GLN A 24 -15.06 -35.04 1.00
C GLN A 24 -16.28 -35.76 0.43
N ASP A 25 -16.10 -36.92 -0.21
CA ASP A 25 -17.21 -37.74 -0.73
C ASP A 25 -18.13 -38.21 0.39
N SER A 26 -17.58 -38.61 1.53
CA SER A 26 -18.36 -38.96 2.73
C SER A 26 -19.16 -37.78 3.28
N LEU A 27 -18.57 -36.58 3.24
CA LEU A 27 -19.22 -35.36 3.70
C LEU A 27 -20.39 -34.97 2.77
N PHE A 28 -20.25 -35.16 1.47
CA PHE A 28 -21.35 -34.94 0.49
C PHE A 28 -22.57 -35.82 0.78
N ALA A 29 -22.36 -37.02 1.29
CA ALA A 29 -23.43 -37.97 1.57
C ALA A 29 -24.26 -37.61 2.80
N VAL A 30 -23.68 -36.89 3.77
CA VAL A 30 -24.30 -36.66 5.10
C VAL A 30 -24.57 -35.16 5.38
N VAL A 31 -24.08 -34.24 4.54
CA VAL A 31 -24.23 -32.81 4.79
C VAL A 31 -25.67 -32.37 4.54
N ASP A 32 -26.21 -31.62 5.48
CA ASP A 32 -27.58 -31.08 5.40
C ASP A 32 -27.64 -29.91 4.39
N SER A 33 -28.62 -29.98 3.47
CA SER A 33 -28.82 -28.95 2.46
C SER A 33 -29.26 -27.64 3.10
N GLY A 34 -28.42 -26.62 3.02
CA GLY A 34 -28.64 -25.30 3.64
C GLY A 34 -27.70 -25.00 4.78
N SER A 35 -26.94 -25.98 5.27
CA SER A 35 -25.87 -25.72 6.21
C SER A 35 -24.69 -24.99 5.54
N THR A 36 -23.89 -24.25 6.31
CA THR A 36 -22.67 -23.61 5.83
C THR A 36 -21.74 -24.61 5.15
N ILE A 37 -21.59 -25.78 5.77
CA ILE A 37 -20.74 -26.86 5.25
C ILE A 37 -21.22 -27.34 3.87
N TYR A 38 -22.54 -27.37 3.64
CA TYR A 38 -23.10 -27.71 2.33
C TYR A 38 -22.60 -26.75 1.25
N TYR A 39 -22.70 -25.45 1.49
CA TYR A 39 -22.25 -24.44 0.52
C TYR A 39 -20.74 -24.54 0.27
N ASP A 40 -19.92 -24.62 1.33
CA ASP A 40 -18.46 -24.67 1.20
C ASP A 40 -18.01 -25.89 0.38
N VAL A 41 -18.58 -27.07 0.66
CA VAL A 41 -18.20 -28.32 -0.01
C VAL A 41 -18.64 -28.30 -1.48
N HIS A 42 -19.82 -27.77 -1.79
CA HIS A 42 -20.32 -27.70 -3.17
C HIS A 42 -19.61 -26.63 -3.99
N ILE A 43 -19.30 -25.46 -3.40
CA ILE A 43 -18.48 -24.42 -4.04
C ILE A 43 -17.11 -25.00 -4.39
N GLN A 44 -16.44 -25.66 -3.42
CA GLN A 44 -15.15 -26.30 -3.66
C GLN A 44 -15.21 -27.36 -4.77
N LYS A 45 -16.25 -28.20 -4.79
CA LYS A 45 -16.47 -29.18 -5.85
C LYS A 45 -16.59 -28.52 -7.22
N TYR A 46 -17.41 -27.46 -7.35
CA TYR A 46 -17.53 -26.74 -8.61
C TYR A 46 -16.22 -26.10 -9.03
N MET A 47 -15.43 -25.58 -8.10
CA MET A 47 -14.08 -25.06 -8.36
C MET A 47 -13.13 -26.15 -8.88
N ASP A 48 -13.14 -27.33 -8.26
CA ASP A 48 -12.30 -28.47 -8.66
C ASP A 48 -12.70 -28.98 -10.06
N GLU A 49 -14.00 -28.97 -10.37
CA GLU A 49 -14.56 -29.30 -11.68
C GLU A 49 -14.44 -28.16 -12.72
N LYS A 50 -13.84 -27.02 -12.35
CA LYS A 50 -13.71 -25.80 -13.17
C LYS A 50 -15.05 -25.20 -13.62
N LYS A 51 -16.12 -25.46 -12.90
CA LYS A 51 -17.46 -24.89 -13.09
C LYS A 51 -17.57 -23.59 -12.29
N PHE A 52 -16.82 -22.58 -12.70
CA PHE A 52 -16.67 -21.34 -11.93
C PHE A 52 -17.96 -20.51 -11.89
N THR A 53 -18.77 -20.55 -12.95
CA THR A 53 -20.06 -19.83 -13.00
C THR A 53 -21.03 -20.38 -11.97
N GLU A 54 -21.11 -21.70 -11.86
CA GLU A 54 -21.95 -22.39 -10.89
C GLU A 54 -21.47 -22.16 -9.45
N ALA A 55 -20.15 -22.18 -9.25
CA ALA A 55 -19.52 -21.85 -7.96
C ALA A 55 -19.85 -20.42 -7.53
N LEU A 56 -19.74 -19.46 -8.46
CA LEU A 56 -20.06 -18.07 -8.19
C LEU A 56 -21.52 -17.87 -7.83
N LYS A 57 -22.43 -18.43 -8.65
CA LYS A 57 -23.87 -18.36 -8.41
C LYS A 57 -24.26 -18.95 -7.05
N LEU A 58 -23.64 -20.08 -6.66
CA LEU A 58 -23.91 -20.70 -5.38
C LEU A 58 -23.41 -19.84 -4.22
N SER A 59 -22.24 -19.20 -4.37
CA SER A 59 -21.69 -18.28 -3.37
C SER A 59 -22.55 -17.01 -3.22
N GLU A 60 -23.01 -16.43 -4.34
CA GLU A 60 -23.89 -15.26 -4.34
C GLU A 60 -25.26 -15.57 -3.72
N ASN A 61 -25.83 -16.75 -4.02
CA ASN A 61 -27.06 -17.21 -3.39
C ASN A 61 -26.89 -17.32 -1.86
N ARG A 62 -25.75 -17.86 -1.40
CA ARG A 62 -25.44 -17.93 0.04
C ARG A 62 -25.33 -16.54 0.63
N LEU A 63 -24.63 -15.62 -0.04
CA LEU A 63 -24.47 -14.24 0.42
C LEU A 63 -25.82 -13.53 0.58
N ALA A 64 -26.75 -13.75 -0.35
CA ALA A 64 -28.10 -13.17 -0.31
C ALA A 64 -28.96 -13.68 0.85
N MET A 65 -28.62 -14.82 1.44
CA MET A 65 -29.30 -15.37 2.61
C MET A 65 -28.75 -14.87 3.93
N LEU A 66 -27.59 -14.19 3.90
CA LEU A 66 -26.91 -13.68 5.06
C LEU A 66 -27.12 -12.17 5.18
N THR A 67 -27.06 -11.67 6.40
CA THR A 67 -27.04 -10.24 6.66
C THR A 67 -25.64 -9.75 7.00
N PRO A 68 -25.28 -8.49 6.68
CA PRO A 68 -24.05 -7.91 7.18
C PRO A 68 -24.01 -8.00 8.70
N GLY A 69 -23.02 -8.69 9.22
CA GLY A 69 -22.93 -8.96 10.66
C GLY A 69 -23.01 -10.44 11.02
N ASP A 70 -23.45 -11.29 10.11
CA ASP A 70 -23.39 -12.73 10.31
C ASP A 70 -21.93 -13.19 10.26
N ARG A 71 -21.56 -14.08 11.18
CA ARG A 71 -20.18 -14.59 11.31
C ARG A 71 -19.62 -15.18 10.02
N GLU A 72 -20.49 -15.72 9.18
CA GLU A 72 -20.13 -16.38 7.92
C GLU A 72 -20.00 -15.41 6.75
N TYR A 73 -20.49 -14.19 6.91
CA TYR A 73 -20.57 -13.21 5.83
C TYR A 73 -19.19 -12.92 5.20
N ALA A 74 -18.16 -12.78 6.04
CA ALA A 74 -16.79 -12.60 5.59
C ALA A 74 -16.25 -13.81 4.80
N ALA A 75 -16.55 -15.01 5.25
CA ALA A 75 -16.11 -16.25 4.60
C ALA A 75 -16.77 -16.42 3.22
N VAL A 76 -18.04 -16.05 3.07
CA VAL A 76 -18.71 -16.09 1.78
C VAL A 76 -18.12 -15.08 0.79
N TRP A 77 -17.80 -13.87 1.23
CA TRP A 77 -17.06 -12.90 0.41
C TRP A 77 -15.69 -13.44 -0.01
N TYR A 78 -14.99 -14.13 0.90
CA TYR A 78 -13.74 -14.79 0.57
C TYR A 78 -13.92 -15.84 -0.54
N ASN A 79 -14.94 -16.69 -0.44
CA ASN A 79 -15.25 -17.70 -1.46
C ASN A 79 -15.58 -17.06 -2.82
N ILE A 80 -16.38 -15.98 -2.85
CA ILE A 80 -16.66 -15.20 -4.07
C ILE A 80 -15.35 -14.69 -4.68
N GLY A 81 -14.46 -14.14 -3.86
CA GLY A 81 -13.16 -13.69 -4.32
C GLY A 81 -12.32 -14.81 -4.92
N ASP A 82 -12.27 -15.98 -4.28
CA ASP A 82 -11.54 -17.12 -4.81
C ASP A 82 -12.08 -17.57 -6.17
N VAL A 83 -13.39 -17.64 -6.34
CA VAL A 83 -14.01 -17.99 -7.62
C VAL A 83 -13.68 -16.95 -8.69
N LYS A 84 -13.81 -15.66 -8.38
CA LYS A 84 -13.47 -14.55 -9.31
C LYS A 84 -12.00 -14.58 -9.72
N ASN A 85 -11.10 -14.90 -8.79
CA ASN A 85 -9.67 -15.09 -9.10
C ASN A 85 -9.46 -16.22 -10.12
N MET A 86 -10.14 -17.35 -9.95
CA MET A 86 -10.06 -18.48 -10.89
C MET A 86 -10.66 -18.17 -12.25
N MET A 87 -11.63 -17.25 -12.32
CA MET A 87 -12.20 -16.73 -13.57
C MET A 87 -11.28 -15.68 -14.24
N GLY A 88 -10.24 -15.19 -13.56
CA GLY A 88 -9.37 -14.11 -14.03
C GLY A 88 -9.93 -12.71 -13.82
N ASP A 89 -11.04 -12.56 -13.12
CA ASP A 89 -11.61 -11.27 -12.73
C ASP A 89 -10.85 -10.71 -11.51
N MET A 90 -9.71 -10.07 -11.77
CA MET A 90 -8.85 -9.52 -10.72
C MET A 90 -9.50 -8.35 -9.98
N THR A 91 -10.32 -7.56 -10.64
CA THR A 91 -11.05 -6.44 -10.02
C THR A 91 -12.10 -6.95 -9.04
N GLY A 92 -12.94 -7.87 -9.49
CA GLY A 92 -13.94 -8.48 -8.64
C GLY A 92 -13.34 -9.35 -7.52
N PHE A 93 -12.19 -9.99 -7.76
CA PHE A 93 -11.42 -10.66 -6.72
C PHE A 93 -11.01 -9.67 -5.62
N PHE A 94 -10.39 -8.55 -6.00
CA PHE A 94 -9.89 -7.56 -5.04
C PHE A 94 -11.03 -6.95 -4.22
N GLU A 95 -12.14 -6.60 -4.88
CA GLU A 95 -13.34 -6.09 -4.22
C GLU A 95 -13.93 -7.09 -3.21
N ALA A 96 -14.07 -8.35 -3.60
CA ALA A 96 -14.58 -9.38 -2.72
C ALA A 96 -13.67 -9.64 -1.52
N MET A 97 -12.34 -9.67 -1.73
CA MET A 97 -11.37 -9.80 -0.64
C MET A 97 -11.39 -8.59 0.30
N MET A 98 -11.60 -7.38 -0.22
CA MET A 98 -11.75 -6.18 0.62
C MET A 98 -13.00 -6.27 1.50
N ASN A 99 -14.15 -6.68 0.93
CA ASN A 99 -15.37 -6.86 1.70
C ASN A 99 -15.18 -7.93 2.79
N SER A 100 -14.55 -9.06 2.47
CA SER A 100 -14.22 -10.09 3.44
C SER A 100 -13.33 -9.55 4.56
N ALA A 101 -12.25 -8.82 4.23
CA ALA A 101 -11.34 -8.26 5.23
C ALA A 101 -12.02 -7.23 6.14
N ILE A 102 -12.89 -6.40 5.58
CA ILE A 102 -13.65 -5.41 6.35
C ILE A 102 -14.59 -6.10 7.36
N GLU A 103 -15.29 -7.14 6.92
CA GLU A 103 -16.18 -7.90 7.79
C GLU A 103 -15.41 -8.68 8.87
N ASP A 104 -14.28 -9.30 8.53
CA ASP A 104 -13.38 -9.91 9.52
C ASP A 104 -12.96 -8.90 10.60
N MET A 105 -12.59 -7.68 10.19
CA MET A 105 -12.19 -6.64 11.12
C MET A 105 -13.35 -6.16 12.00
N LYS A 106 -14.56 -5.99 11.46
CA LYS A 106 -15.75 -5.62 12.22
C LYS A 106 -16.10 -6.64 13.30
N HIS A 107 -15.86 -7.92 13.01
CA HIS A 107 -16.14 -9.02 13.93
C HIS A 107 -14.94 -9.44 14.76
N CYS A 108 -13.84 -8.68 14.72
CA CYS A 108 -12.61 -9.00 15.44
C CYS A 108 -12.02 -10.38 15.08
N ILE A 109 -12.29 -10.86 13.87
CA ILE A 109 -11.72 -12.12 13.36
C ILE A 109 -10.31 -11.81 12.84
N LYS A 110 -9.32 -12.36 13.51
CA LYS A 110 -7.90 -12.11 13.23
C LYS A 110 -7.22 -13.19 12.38
N ASP A 111 -7.99 -14.00 11.64
CA ASP A 111 -7.42 -14.97 10.71
C ASP A 111 -6.76 -14.31 9.51
N HIS A 112 -7.27 -13.14 9.09
CA HIS A 112 -6.74 -12.30 8.01
C HIS A 112 -6.40 -13.03 6.70
N ALA A 113 -7.20 -14.04 6.35
CA ALA A 113 -7.04 -14.77 5.10
C ALA A 113 -7.12 -13.84 3.90
N SER A 114 -8.16 -13.01 3.88
CA SER A 114 -8.44 -12.03 2.85
C SER A 114 -7.41 -10.90 2.83
N LEU A 115 -7.06 -10.33 4.00
CA LEU A 115 -6.07 -9.26 4.10
C LEU A 115 -4.68 -9.69 3.61
N HIS A 116 -4.28 -10.93 3.91
CA HIS A 116 -3.03 -11.51 3.39
C HIS A 116 -3.04 -11.60 1.86
N ARG A 117 -4.18 -11.98 1.26
CA ARG A 117 -4.32 -12.05 -0.21
C ARG A 117 -4.31 -10.66 -0.84
N ILE A 118 -4.98 -9.70 -0.23
CA ILE A 118 -4.91 -8.29 -0.63
C ILE A 118 -3.47 -7.79 -0.60
N ALA A 119 -2.73 -8.04 0.49
CA ALA A 119 -1.34 -7.64 0.60
C ALA A 119 -0.48 -8.21 -0.52
N ARG A 120 -0.67 -9.49 -0.86
CA ARG A 120 0.02 -10.13 -1.98
C ARG A 120 -0.33 -9.50 -3.31
N THR A 121 -1.62 -9.26 -3.58
CA THR A 121 -2.08 -8.62 -4.82
C THR A 121 -1.54 -7.19 -4.96
N LEU A 122 -1.52 -6.43 -3.87
CA LEU A 122 -0.92 -5.09 -3.85
C LEU A 122 0.59 -5.14 -4.14
N TYR A 123 1.28 -6.16 -3.64
CA TYR A 123 2.68 -6.38 -3.98
C TYR A 123 2.87 -6.65 -5.48
N ASP A 124 2.03 -7.51 -6.08
CA ASP A 124 2.06 -7.82 -7.51
C ASP A 124 1.73 -6.59 -8.38
N TRP A 125 1.00 -5.61 -7.84
CA TRP A 125 0.68 -4.32 -8.47
C TRP A 125 1.71 -3.20 -8.18
N ASP A 126 2.85 -3.52 -7.62
CA ASP A 126 3.92 -2.57 -7.18
C ASP A 126 3.49 -1.59 -6.07
N GLU A 127 2.34 -1.80 -5.44
CA GLU A 127 1.87 -1.05 -4.27
C GLU A 127 2.55 -1.53 -2.98
N VAL A 128 3.88 -1.59 -3.02
CA VAL A 128 4.73 -2.28 -2.02
C VAL A 128 4.55 -1.71 -0.62
N SER A 129 4.36 -0.39 -0.49
CA SER A 129 4.18 0.26 0.82
C SER A 129 2.90 -0.19 1.52
N ARG A 130 1.79 -0.27 0.76
CA ARG A 130 0.51 -0.75 1.28
C ARG A 130 0.55 -2.25 1.57
N ALA A 131 1.19 -3.01 0.68
CA ALA A 131 1.42 -4.44 0.87
C ALA A 131 2.18 -4.73 2.16
N ALA A 132 3.26 -3.97 2.43
CA ALA A 132 4.07 -4.10 3.65
C ALA A 132 3.25 -3.80 4.91
N SER A 133 2.45 -2.73 4.89
CA SER A 133 1.59 -2.40 6.04
C SER A 133 0.57 -3.49 6.32
N TYR A 134 -0.07 -4.05 5.29
CA TYR A 134 -1.10 -5.07 5.47
C TYR A 134 -0.52 -6.41 5.90
N ILE A 135 0.64 -6.81 5.34
CA ILE A 135 1.28 -8.06 5.75
C ILE A 135 1.81 -7.99 7.20
N GLN A 136 2.23 -6.80 7.65
CA GLN A 136 2.63 -6.58 9.03
C GLN A 136 1.44 -6.75 9.98
N ILE A 137 0.28 -6.17 9.67
CA ILE A 137 -0.96 -6.37 10.45
C ILE A 137 -1.30 -7.86 10.54
N CYS A 138 -1.24 -8.56 9.40
CA CYS A 138 -1.49 -10.00 9.38
C CYS A 138 -0.52 -10.76 10.29
N MET A 139 0.76 -10.40 10.30
CA MET A 139 1.77 -11.07 11.12
C MET A 139 1.54 -10.85 12.62
N GLU A 140 1.25 -9.62 13.03
CA GLU A 140 0.97 -9.27 14.42
C GLU A 140 -0.22 -10.05 14.96
N ASP A 141 -1.31 -10.11 14.20
CA ASP A 141 -2.53 -10.78 14.62
C ASP A 141 -2.43 -12.31 14.59
N VAL A 142 -1.76 -12.87 13.60
CA VAL A 142 -1.52 -14.32 13.52
C VAL A 142 -0.63 -14.81 14.65
N TYR A 143 0.37 -14.01 15.04
CA TYR A 143 1.22 -14.34 16.18
C TYR A 143 0.41 -14.34 17.49
N PHE A 144 -0.46 -13.37 17.67
CA PHE A 144 -1.33 -13.29 18.83
C PHE A 144 -2.28 -14.50 18.94
N TYR A 145 -2.81 -14.99 17.80
CA TYR A 145 -3.76 -16.11 17.76
C TYR A 145 -3.12 -17.50 17.71
N ASN A 146 -1.79 -17.57 17.57
CA ASN A 146 -1.06 -18.83 17.37
C ASN A 146 -1.63 -19.66 16.19
N ALA A 147 -2.02 -19.01 15.12
CA ALA A 147 -2.62 -19.61 13.93
C ALA A 147 -1.54 -20.24 13.03
N ASN A 148 -1.14 -21.48 13.33
CA ASN A 148 0.00 -22.17 12.70
C ASN A 148 -0.05 -22.21 11.17
N LEU A 149 -1.22 -22.45 10.58
CA LEU A 149 -1.35 -22.52 9.12
C LEU A 149 -1.12 -21.14 8.49
N ARG A 150 -1.70 -20.10 9.07
CA ARG A 150 -1.59 -18.74 8.57
C ARG A 150 -0.19 -18.20 8.79
N SER A 151 0.42 -18.50 9.93
CA SER A 151 1.82 -18.17 10.22
C SER A 151 2.76 -18.69 9.12
N LEU A 152 2.55 -19.92 8.66
CA LEU A 152 3.36 -20.50 7.59
C LEU A 152 3.17 -19.78 6.23
N GLN A 153 1.95 -19.37 5.93
CA GLN A 153 1.65 -18.62 4.70
C GLN A 153 2.29 -17.23 4.72
N ILE A 154 2.12 -16.51 5.83
CA ILE A 154 2.67 -15.17 6.01
C ILE A 154 4.20 -15.22 6.06
N ALA A 155 4.80 -16.19 6.74
CA ALA A 155 6.25 -16.37 6.80
C ALA A 155 6.91 -16.53 5.42
N LYS A 156 6.19 -16.98 4.41
CA LYS A 156 6.67 -17.05 3.03
C LYS A 156 6.56 -15.71 2.30
N THR A 157 5.53 -14.94 2.59
CA THR A 157 5.24 -13.68 1.89
C THR A 157 5.93 -12.48 2.53
N LEU A 158 5.99 -12.45 3.86
CA LEU A 158 6.54 -11.34 4.63
C LEU A 158 7.98 -10.95 4.21
N PRO A 159 8.95 -11.87 4.11
CA PRO A 159 10.31 -11.50 3.74
C PRO A 159 10.38 -10.86 2.35
N VAL A 160 9.61 -11.38 1.40
CA VAL A 160 9.57 -10.89 0.02
C VAL A 160 9.05 -9.46 -0.04
N VAL A 161 7.91 -9.21 0.61
CA VAL A 161 7.28 -7.88 0.65
C VAL A 161 8.15 -6.89 1.43
N THR A 162 8.70 -7.31 2.58
CA THR A 162 9.55 -6.45 3.41
C THR A 162 10.83 -6.07 2.67
N GLN A 163 11.49 -7.04 2.03
CA GLN A 163 12.71 -6.78 1.24
C GLN A 163 12.44 -5.82 0.08
N ALA A 164 11.31 -5.99 -0.62
CA ALA A 164 10.91 -5.09 -1.70
C ALA A 164 10.63 -3.68 -1.16
N TYR A 165 9.95 -3.57 -0.02
CA TYR A 165 9.70 -2.30 0.66
C TYR A 165 11.00 -1.60 1.08
N GLU A 166 11.91 -2.32 1.71
CA GLU A 166 13.21 -1.79 2.10
C GLU A 166 14.01 -1.30 0.89
N LYS A 167 14.04 -2.10 -0.19
CA LYS A 167 14.70 -1.72 -1.45
C LYS A 167 14.10 -0.45 -2.04
N LYS A 168 12.77 -0.34 -2.10
CA LYS A 168 12.06 0.84 -2.62
C LYS A 168 12.34 2.07 -1.75
N ASN A 169 12.33 1.90 -0.43
CA ASN A 169 12.64 2.95 0.53
C ASN A 169 14.10 3.42 0.45
N GLN A 170 15.06 2.48 0.35
CA GLN A 170 16.46 2.80 0.14
C GLN A 170 16.69 3.56 -1.18
N SER A 171 16.05 3.14 -2.25
CA SER A 171 16.09 3.83 -3.54
C SER A 171 15.54 5.25 -3.44
N TYR A 172 14.44 5.42 -2.72
CA TYR A 172 13.84 6.73 -2.46
C TYR A 172 14.78 7.63 -1.64
N ILE A 173 15.37 7.10 -0.56
CA ILE A 173 16.35 7.82 0.26
C ILE A 173 17.59 8.21 -0.55
N MET A 174 18.10 7.30 -1.39
CA MET A 174 19.22 7.63 -2.30
C MET A 174 18.85 8.74 -3.29
N SER A 175 17.68 8.67 -3.89
CA SER A 175 17.17 9.71 -4.79
C SER A 175 17.05 11.07 -4.06
N LEU A 176 16.54 11.08 -2.83
CA LEU A 176 16.48 12.29 -2.00
C LEU A 176 17.87 12.84 -1.69
N ARG A 177 18.82 11.98 -1.28
CA ARG A 177 20.21 12.39 -1.04
C ARG A 177 20.83 13.02 -2.27
N THR A 178 20.65 12.39 -3.43
CA THR A 178 21.14 12.94 -4.71
C THR A 178 20.53 14.30 -5.01
N LYS A 179 19.22 14.48 -4.84
CA LYS A 179 18.55 15.76 -5.01
C LYS A 179 19.08 16.83 -4.06
N VAL A 180 19.29 16.46 -2.79
CA VAL A 180 19.87 17.37 -1.79
C VAL A 180 21.28 17.79 -2.19
N VAL A 181 22.12 16.85 -2.61
CA VAL A 181 23.49 17.17 -3.09
C VAL A 181 23.45 18.11 -4.30
N VAL A 182 22.57 17.85 -5.26
CA VAL A 182 22.40 18.73 -6.43
C VAL A 182 21.96 20.13 -6.01
N ILE A 183 21.03 20.26 -5.05
CA ILE A 183 20.59 21.54 -4.53
C ILE A 183 21.75 22.28 -3.86
N PHE A 184 22.58 21.59 -3.06
CA PHE A 184 23.75 22.20 -2.44
C PHE A 184 24.79 22.65 -3.47
N LEU A 185 25.03 21.85 -4.52
CA LEU A 185 25.92 22.23 -5.62
C LEU A 185 25.40 23.46 -6.37
N LEU A 186 24.11 23.53 -6.64
CA LEU A 186 23.48 24.69 -7.27
C LEU A 186 23.59 25.95 -6.39
N LEU A 187 23.33 25.80 -5.07
CA LEU A 187 23.52 26.88 -4.11
C LEU A 187 24.98 27.37 -4.08
N PHE A 188 25.93 26.44 -4.04
CA PHE A 188 27.35 26.77 -4.09
C PHE A 188 27.72 27.49 -5.38
N PHE A 189 27.18 27.05 -6.51
CA PHE A 189 27.36 27.70 -7.80
C PHE A 189 26.76 29.11 -7.82
N CYS A 190 25.57 29.32 -7.25
CA CYS A 190 24.92 30.61 -7.11
C CYS A 190 25.75 31.57 -6.23
N VAL A 191 26.29 31.05 -5.13
CA VAL A 191 27.18 31.84 -4.26
C VAL A 191 28.47 32.24 -5.02
N GLY A 192 29.03 31.30 -5.78
CA GLY A 192 30.19 31.59 -6.64
C GLY A 192 29.90 32.66 -7.67
N ILE A 193 28.75 32.63 -8.32
CA ILE A 193 28.32 33.69 -9.25
C ILE A 193 28.16 35.03 -8.52
N LEU A 194 27.56 35.04 -7.33
CA LEU A 194 27.42 36.24 -6.51
C LEU A 194 28.77 36.86 -6.15
N ILE A 195 29.74 36.04 -5.76
CA ILE A 195 31.11 36.49 -5.46
C ILE A 195 31.73 37.11 -6.73
N VAL A 196 31.62 36.43 -7.87
CA VAL A 196 32.13 36.95 -9.14
C VAL A 196 31.45 38.26 -9.50
N VAL A 197 30.13 38.37 -9.32
CA VAL A 197 29.36 39.60 -9.56
C VAL A 197 29.82 40.73 -8.63
N VAL A 198 30.05 40.43 -7.34
CA VAL A 198 30.54 41.43 -6.38
C VAL A 198 31.98 41.86 -6.73
N VAL A 199 32.85 40.92 -7.10
CA VAL A 199 34.22 41.25 -7.53
C VAL A 199 34.20 42.08 -8.82
N GLN A 200 33.35 41.73 -9.80
CA GLN A 200 33.17 42.51 -11.03
C GLN A 200 32.57 43.86 -10.73
N LYS A 201 31.56 43.97 -9.87
CA LYS A 201 30.97 45.24 -9.44
C LYS A 201 32.02 46.15 -8.80
N ASN A 202 32.88 45.60 -7.93
CA ASN A 202 33.95 46.37 -7.30
C ASN A 202 35.03 46.80 -8.32
N LYS A 203 35.33 45.95 -9.30
CA LYS A 203 36.24 46.30 -10.40
C LYS A 203 35.63 47.37 -11.30
N LEU A 204 34.34 47.21 -11.61
CA LEU A 204 33.58 48.21 -12.40
C LEU A 204 33.47 49.53 -11.67
N SER A 205 33.22 49.54 -10.35
CA SER A 205 33.19 50.74 -9.51
C SER A 205 34.54 51.50 -9.51
N ARG A 206 35.65 50.72 -9.48
CA ARG A 206 36.99 51.33 -9.62
C ARG A 206 37.26 51.88 -11.00
N MET A 207 36.77 51.22 -12.05
CA MET A 207 36.84 51.74 -13.41
C MET A 207 35.92 52.94 -13.61
N HIS A 208 34.72 52.95 -12.99
CA HIS A 208 33.79 54.09 -13.02
C HIS A 208 34.41 55.36 -12.43
N ARG A 209 35.16 55.20 -11.33
CA ARG A 209 35.91 56.34 -10.78
C ARG A 209 36.93 56.91 -11.75
N LYS A 210 37.48 56.08 -12.64
CA LYS A 210 38.40 56.53 -13.74
C LYS A 210 37.67 57.00 -14.97
N LEU A 211 36.41 56.61 -15.14
CA LEU A 211 35.60 56.95 -16.31
C LEU A 211 34.56 58.07 -16.04
N GLN A 212 34.54 58.59 -14.81
CA GLN A 212 33.71 59.75 -14.45
C GLN A 212 34.02 61.03 -15.27
N GLU A 213 35.11 60.93 -16.03
CA GLU A 213 35.52 62.05 -16.98
C GLU A 213 34.85 61.92 -18.36
N SER A 214 34.02 60.87 -18.56
CA SER A 214 33.33 60.78 -19.85
C SER A 214 31.82 60.60 -19.64
N ASN A 215 31.10 61.72 -19.76
CA ASN A 215 29.66 61.85 -19.47
C ASN A 215 28.71 61.04 -20.40
N ASP A 216 29.24 60.49 -21.51
CA ASP A 216 28.38 59.79 -22.49
C ASP A 216 28.19 58.27 -22.22
N SER A 217 29.04 57.65 -21.37
CA SER A 217 28.95 56.22 -21.06
C SER A 217 27.92 55.91 -19.98
N LEU A 218 27.48 56.89 -19.17
CA LEU A 218 26.56 56.74 -18.04
C LEU A 218 25.13 56.33 -18.46
N ASN A 219 24.63 56.86 -19.56
CA ASN A 219 23.29 56.59 -20.05
C ASN A 219 23.16 55.18 -20.64
N VAL A 220 24.20 54.67 -21.30
CA VAL A 220 24.21 53.29 -21.84
C VAL A 220 24.32 52.26 -20.75
N LEU A 221 25.06 52.57 -19.67
CA LEU A 221 25.23 51.65 -18.55
C LEU A 221 23.97 51.61 -17.67
N SER A 222 23.27 52.73 -17.48
CA SER A 222 22.01 52.83 -16.76
C SER A 222 20.89 51.98 -17.42
N HIS A 223 20.81 51.97 -18.76
CA HIS A 223 19.87 51.12 -19.48
C HIS A 223 20.17 49.63 -19.31
N LYS A 224 21.45 49.27 -19.39
CA LYS A 224 21.82 47.88 -19.20
C LYS A 224 21.57 47.34 -17.75
N LEU A 225 21.71 48.25 -16.75
CA LEU A 225 21.42 47.88 -15.34
C LEU A 225 19.91 47.73 -15.09
N ALA A 226 19.07 48.55 -15.72
CA ALA A 226 17.62 48.45 -15.64
C ALA A 226 17.09 47.15 -16.28
N ASP A 227 17.63 46.78 -17.44
CA ASP A 227 17.27 45.55 -18.13
C ASP A 227 17.71 44.28 -17.34
N ALA A 228 18.89 44.31 -16.73
CA ALA A 228 19.34 43.22 -15.90
C ALA A 228 18.52 43.06 -14.59
N ASN A 229 18.04 44.18 -14.04
CA ASN A 229 17.22 44.18 -12.83
C ASN A 229 15.79 43.71 -13.11
N THR A 230 15.24 44.03 -14.28
CA THR A 230 13.96 43.47 -14.74
C THR A 230 14.07 41.97 -14.98
N HIS A 231 15.15 41.55 -15.61
CA HIS A 231 15.38 40.13 -15.84
C HIS A 231 15.64 39.35 -14.53
N LEU A 232 16.33 39.96 -13.56
CA LEU A 232 16.54 39.40 -12.22
C LEU A 232 15.23 39.29 -11.43
N ASN A 233 14.33 40.24 -11.59
CA ASN A 233 13.01 40.19 -10.96
C ASN A 233 12.12 39.11 -11.59
N GLU A 234 12.19 38.90 -12.89
CA GLU A 234 11.48 37.80 -13.57
C GLU A 234 11.99 36.42 -13.08
N VAL A 235 13.29 36.21 -13.05
CA VAL A 235 13.90 34.96 -12.56
C VAL A 235 13.65 34.77 -11.06
N ASN A 236 13.62 35.81 -10.26
CA ASN A 236 13.33 35.73 -8.84
C ASN A 236 11.84 35.36 -8.56
N ASN A 237 10.93 35.90 -9.39
CA ASN A 237 9.52 35.55 -9.34
C ASN A 237 9.29 34.09 -9.74
N GLU A 238 9.98 33.59 -10.78
CA GLU A 238 9.93 32.16 -11.15
C GLU A 238 10.50 31.26 -10.03
N LEU A 239 11.55 31.67 -9.35
CA LEU A 239 12.16 30.95 -8.25
C LEU A 239 11.24 30.86 -7.00
N VAL A 240 10.57 32.00 -6.70
CA VAL A 240 9.59 32.06 -5.61
C VAL A 240 8.37 31.19 -5.93
N GLU A 241 7.89 31.21 -7.16
CA GLU A 241 6.76 30.39 -7.60
C GLU A 241 7.10 28.89 -7.53
N ASN A 242 8.29 28.52 -8.01
CA ASN A 242 8.78 27.14 -7.92
C ASN A 242 8.96 26.65 -6.47
N ASN A 243 9.45 27.48 -5.57
CA ASN A 243 9.58 27.14 -4.15
C ASN A 243 8.20 27.02 -3.48
N TYR A 244 7.26 27.91 -3.80
CA TYR A 244 5.88 27.83 -3.29
C TYR A 244 5.18 26.54 -3.74
N ILE A 245 5.34 26.17 -5.01
CA ILE A 245 4.81 24.91 -5.56
C ILE A 245 5.42 23.71 -4.80
N LYS A 246 6.74 23.73 -4.59
CA LYS A 246 7.46 22.66 -3.89
C LYS A 246 7.03 22.53 -2.42
N GLU A 247 6.89 23.63 -1.71
CA GLU A 247 6.39 23.65 -0.32
C GLU A 247 4.96 23.14 -0.22
N ASN A 248 4.09 23.51 -1.15
CA ASN A 248 2.73 23.01 -1.23
C ASN A 248 2.68 21.49 -1.49
N TYR A 249 3.54 20.97 -2.35
CA TYR A 249 3.65 19.52 -2.57
C TYR A 249 4.10 18.79 -1.31
N VAL A 250 5.10 19.31 -0.61
CA VAL A 250 5.60 18.72 0.65
C VAL A 250 4.54 18.79 1.75
N ALA A 251 3.88 19.92 1.92
CA ALA A 251 2.81 20.09 2.90
C ALA A 251 1.61 19.18 2.60
N HIS A 252 1.25 19.02 1.33
CA HIS A 252 0.19 18.10 0.91
C HIS A 252 0.56 16.65 1.19
N PHE A 253 1.81 16.26 0.92
CA PHE A 253 2.31 14.91 1.20
C PHE A 253 2.32 14.60 2.69
N ILE A 254 2.78 15.55 3.53
CA ILE A 254 2.77 15.39 5.00
C ILE A 254 1.34 15.29 5.53
N ARG A 255 0.41 16.11 4.99
CA ARG A 255 -1.00 16.08 5.39
C ARG A 255 -1.64 14.74 5.03
N LEU A 256 -1.44 14.24 3.82
CA LEU A 256 -1.94 12.94 3.37
C LEU A 256 -1.38 11.81 4.24
N SER A 257 -0.08 11.83 4.51
CA SER A 257 0.57 10.84 5.37
C SER A 257 0.04 10.86 6.80
N SER A 258 -0.15 12.05 7.36
CA SER A 258 -0.71 12.23 8.72
C SER A 258 -2.18 11.81 8.81
N GLU A 259 -2.97 12.13 7.79
CA GLU A 259 -4.37 11.69 7.69
C GLU A 259 -4.47 10.16 7.60
N TYR A 260 -3.57 9.54 6.83
CA TYR A 260 -3.48 8.08 6.69
C TYR A 260 -3.09 7.41 8.01
N ILE A 261 -2.11 7.97 8.71
CA ILE A 261 -1.70 7.51 10.05
C ILE A 261 -2.84 7.71 11.06
N GLY A 262 -3.52 8.84 11.02
CA GLY A 262 -4.65 9.15 11.91
C GLY A 262 -5.87 8.23 11.66
N LYS A 263 -6.17 7.92 10.40
CA LYS A 263 -7.21 6.93 10.05
C LYS A 263 -6.83 5.54 10.54
N ASN A 264 -5.57 5.12 10.37
CA ASN A 264 -5.08 3.84 10.87
C ASN A 264 -5.10 3.76 12.41
N GLN A 265 -4.75 4.85 13.10
CA GLN A 265 -4.83 4.91 14.56
C GLN A 265 -6.29 4.87 15.06
N LYS A 266 -7.21 5.61 14.42
CA LYS A 266 -8.65 5.54 14.73
C LYS A 266 -9.20 4.14 14.51
N PHE A 267 -8.84 3.53 13.37
CA PHE A 267 -9.24 2.17 13.05
C PHE A 267 -8.71 1.15 14.07
N ARG A 268 -7.43 1.25 14.49
CA ARG A 268 -6.87 0.42 15.57
C ARG A 268 -7.59 0.63 16.91
N LEU A 269 -7.96 1.87 17.22
CA LEU A 269 -8.69 2.19 18.44
C LEU A 269 -10.11 1.63 18.41
N GLU A 270 -10.80 1.69 17.27
CA GLU A 270 -12.14 1.12 17.08
C GLU A 270 -12.11 -0.41 17.16
N VAL A 271 -11.14 -1.06 16.52
CA VAL A 271 -10.91 -2.51 16.62
C VAL A 271 -10.61 -2.92 18.07
N ASN A 272 -9.72 -2.20 18.76
CA ASN A 272 -9.43 -2.47 20.17
C ASN A 272 -10.65 -2.25 21.09
N LYS A 273 -11.48 -1.26 20.76
CA LYS A 273 -12.71 -0.96 21.50
C LYS A 273 -13.79 -2.02 21.27
N ALA A 274 -13.88 -2.53 20.04
CA ALA A 274 -14.76 -3.65 19.70
C ALA A 274 -14.29 -4.96 20.37
N LEU A 275 -12.99 -5.24 20.35
CA LEU A 275 -12.39 -6.38 21.05
C LEU A 275 -12.63 -6.35 22.57
N ARG A 276 -12.51 -5.18 23.17
CA ARG A 276 -12.81 -5.02 24.61
C ARG A 276 -14.29 -5.21 24.93
N LYS A 277 -15.20 -4.77 24.05
CA LYS A 277 -16.64 -5.00 24.21
C LYS A 277 -17.02 -6.48 24.07
N GLY A 278 -16.46 -7.19 23.08
CA GLY A 278 -16.72 -8.63 22.89
C GLY A 278 -16.20 -9.51 24.02
N LYS A 279 -15.13 -9.08 24.71
CA LYS A 279 -14.64 -9.81 25.91
C LYS A 279 -15.53 -9.59 27.15
N VAL A 280 -16.36 -8.57 27.15
CA VAL A 280 -17.26 -8.30 28.29
C VAL A 280 -18.59 -9.06 28.16
N GLU A 281 -19.02 -9.38 26.92
CA GLU A 281 -20.26 -10.13 26.70
C GLU A 281 -20.09 -11.65 26.84
N ASP A 282 -18.88 -12.19 26.60
CA ASP A 282 -18.61 -13.62 26.83
C ASP A 282 -18.25 -13.95 28.28
N ALA A 283 -18.17 -12.96 29.17
CA ALA A 283 -17.82 -13.14 30.57
C ALA A 283 -19.03 -12.92 31.52
N LEU A 284 -20.21 -12.70 30.99
CA LEU A 284 -21.52 -12.68 31.70
C LEU A 284 -22.38 -13.84 31.19
#